data_4a3bed2bb4ccdf85125f47298c41d450
#
_entry.id   4a3bed2bb4ccdf85125f47298c41d450
#
_cell.length_a   1.000
_cell.length_b   1.000
_cell.length_c   1.000
_cell.angle_alpha   90.00
_cell.angle_beta   90.00
_cell.angle_gamma   90.00
#
_symmetry.space_group_name_H-M   'P 1'
#
loop_
_entity.id
_entity.type
_entity.pdbx_description
1 polymer ?
#
loop_
_entity_poly.entity_id
_entity_poly.type
_entity_poly.pdbx_seq_one_letter_code
_entity_poly.pdbx_strand_id
1 'polypeptide(L)'
;FVSALARQVHKCFGEIEANQDYTSIINHRQFDRLRGLVEDARAKGAGVTNLAGSGDGMFEAAHRIAPLAVTNVASDMGLMQEEIFGPILPILTYRTEDEVIEYINAGERPLALYYFGKDSAGRRKILGETHAGGVTLNGTVMHVFQRRLPFGGIGQSGIGSYLGPGSFERFSHLKPVFSQSKISVLSQLLPPYSSKTGWLLNLFKKLL
;
A
#
# COMPACT_ATOMS: atom_id res chain seq x y z
N PHE A 1 -8.05 18.61 -11.80
CA PHE A 1 -8.25 17.23 -11.43
C PHE A 1 -9.69 17.00 -10.95
N VAL A 2 -10.18 17.69 -9.89
CA VAL A 2 -11.52 17.51 -9.28
C VAL A 2 -12.64 17.56 -10.32
N SER A 3 -12.65 18.58 -11.20
CA SER A 3 -13.68 18.70 -12.25
C SER A 3 -13.68 17.54 -13.25
N ALA A 4 -12.50 16.98 -13.56
CA ALA A 4 -12.40 15.81 -14.42
C ALA A 4 -12.93 14.54 -13.69
N LEU A 5 -12.64 14.41 -12.41
CA LEU A 5 -13.14 13.33 -11.58
C LEU A 5 -14.66 13.38 -11.44
N ALA A 6 -15.23 14.56 -11.20
CA ALA A 6 -16.69 14.75 -11.14
C ALA A 6 -17.38 14.34 -12.44
N ARG A 7 -16.81 14.69 -13.61
CA ARG A 7 -17.35 14.25 -14.90
C ARG A 7 -17.34 12.73 -15.05
N GLN A 8 -16.31 12.05 -14.54
CA GLN A 8 -16.24 10.57 -14.58
C GLN A 8 -17.23 9.93 -13.60
N VAL A 9 -17.36 10.46 -12.40
CA VAL A 9 -18.35 9.99 -11.42
C VAL A 9 -19.76 10.11 -12.00
N HIS A 10 -20.09 11.27 -12.56
CA HIS A 10 -21.41 11.48 -13.18
C HIS A 10 -21.64 10.53 -14.38
N LYS A 11 -20.63 10.30 -15.20
CA LYS A 11 -20.72 9.36 -16.32
C LYS A 11 -20.94 7.92 -15.87
N CYS A 12 -20.29 7.50 -14.78
CA CYS A 12 -20.36 6.11 -14.29
C CYS A 12 -21.62 5.84 -13.49
N PHE A 13 -22.05 6.79 -12.66
CA PHE A 13 -23.09 6.54 -11.67
C PHE A 13 -24.33 7.43 -11.84
N GLY A 14 -24.18 8.66 -12.39
CA GLY A 14 -25.28 9.62 -12.44
C GLY A 14 -25.75 9.98 -11.03
N GLU A 15 -27.02 9.74 -10.75
CA GLU A 15 -27.59 9.90 -9.42
C GLU A 15 -27.17 8.76 -8.49
N ILE A 16 -26.79 9.07 -7.24
CA ILE A 16 -26.24 8.09 -6.29
C ILE A 16 -27.32 7.45 -5.41
N GLU A 17 -28.29 8.25 -4.92
CA GLU A 17 -29.21 7.82 -3.87
C GLU A 17 -30.02 6.58 -4.27
N ALA A 18 -30.57 6.56 -5.49
CA ALA A 18 -31.38 5.46 -5.99
C ALA A 18 -30.65 4.51 -6.95
N ASN A 19 -29.35 4.73 -7.19
CA ASN A 19 -28.59 3.97 -8.18
C ASN A 19 -28.38 2.52 -7.76
N GLN A 20 -28.81 1.56 -8.58
CA GLN A 20 -28.67 0.12 -8.31
C GLN A 20 -27.22 -0.39 -8.47
N ASP A 21 -26.38 0.32 -9.23
CA ASP A 21 -24.99 -0.02 -9.47
C ASP A 21 -24.03 0.60 -8.43
N TYR A 22 -24.57 1.40 -7.47
CA TYR A 22 -23.77 2.04 -6.43
C TYR A 22 -23.98 1.40 -5.07
N THR A 23 -22.89 0.92 -4.48
CA THR A 23 -22.90 0.17 -3.22
C THR A 23 -23.14 1.09 -2.01
N SER A 24 -23.96 0.61 -1.06
CA SER A 24 -24.14 1.29 0.23
C SER A 24 -22.98 1.02 1.19
N ILE A 25 -22.78 1.91 2.15
CA ILE A 25 -21.90 1.67 3.30
C ILE A 25 -22.47 0.50 4.10
N ILE A 26 -21.58 -0.37 4.58
CA ILE A 26 -21.96 -1.69 5.13
C ILE A 26 -22.98 -1.62 6.28
N ASN A 27 -22.94 -0.58 7.11
CA ASN A 27 -23.87 -0.37 8.21
C ASN A 27 -23.86 1.09 8.69
N HIS A 28 -24.82 1.42 9.55
CA HIS A 28 -25.01 2.77 10.07
C HIS A 28 -23.78 3.28 10.87
N ARG A 29 -23.16 2.44 11.68
CA ARG A 29 -21.95 2.81 12.43
C ARG A 29 -20.81 3.28 11.51
N GLN A 30 -20.59 2.60 10.40
CA GLN A 30 -19.55 3.00 9.44
C GLN A 30 -19.96 4.24 8.64
N PHE A 31 -21.25 4.40 8.35
CA PHE A 31 -21.78 5.63 7.76
C PHE A 31 -21.52 6.83 8.67
N ASP A 32 -21.85 6.72 9.97
CA ASP A 32 -21.62 7.78 10.95
C ASP A 32 -20.14 8.09 11.15
N ARG A 33 -19.28 7.07 11.17
CA ARG A 33 -17.84 7.26 11.23
C ARG A 33 -17.32 8.08 10.04
N LEU A 34 -17.72 7.71 8.83
CA LEU A 34 -17.32 8.43 7.61
C LEU A 34 -17.88 9.86 7.59
N ARG A 35 -19.13 10.06 8.02
CA ARG A 35 -19.72 11.39 8.19
C ARG A 35 -18.88 12.24 9.16
N GLY A 36 -18.53 11.68 10.31
CA GLY A 36 -17.68 12.34 11.30
C GLY A 36 -16.32 12.75 10.76
N LEU A 37 -15.68 11.92 9.91
CA LEU A 37 -14.42 12.28 9.26
C LEU A 37 -14.57 13.47 8.31
N VAL A 38 -15.69 13.55 7.58
CA VAL A 38 -15.97 14.68 6.69
C VAL A 38 -16.28 15.95 7.49
N GLU A 39 -17.02 15.84 8.57
CA GLU A 39 -17.33 16.97 9.48
C GLU A 39 -16.05 17.51 10.15
N ASP A 40 -15.18 16.64 10.65
CA ASP A 40 -13.88 17.01 11.20
C ASP A 40 -13.02 17.77 10.16
N ALA A 41 -12.95 17.24 8.93
CA ALA A 41 -12.20 17.88 7.87
C ALA A 41 -12.75 19.28 7.53
N ARG A 42 -14.08 19.44 7.45
CA ARG A 42 -14.74 20.74 7.23
C ARG A 42 -14.45 21.73 8.37
N ALA A 43 -14.57 21.27 9.62
CA ALA A 43 -14.29 22.08 10.80
C ALA A 43 -12.85 22.58 10.85
N LYS A 44 -11.91 21.80 10.29
CA LYS A 44 -10.50 22.14 10.16
C LYS A 44 -10.14 22.87 8.87
N GLY A 45 -11.13 23.30 8.07
CA GLY A 45 -10.94 24.19 6.91
C GLY A 45 -10.72 23.45 5.58
N ALA A 46 -10.96 22.14 5.50
CA ALA A 46 -10.91 21.43 4.24
C ALA A 46 -12.09 21.82 3.31
N GLY A 47 -11.80 21.87 2.01
CA GLY A 47 -12.82 21.98 0.97
C GLY A 47 -13.38 20.61 0.61
N VAL A 48 -14.67 20.36 0.87
CA VAL A 48 -15.33 19.10 0.52
C VAL A 48 -16.25 19.31 -0.68
N THR A 49 -16.00 18.55 -1.75
CA THR A 49 -16.77 18.60 -3.00
C THR A 49 -17.50 17.27 -3.22
N ASN A 50 -18.82 17.31 -3.34
CA ASN A 50 -19.60 16.20 -3.83
C ASN A 50 -19.39 16.05 -5.35
N LEU A 51 -18.83 14.91 -5.78
CA LEU A 51 -18.48 14.66 -7.16
C LEU A 51 -19.68 14.18 -8.01
N ALA A 52 -20.79 13.81 -7.39
CA ALA A 52 -21.97 13.30 -8.09
C ALA A 52 -23.04 14.38 -8.33
N GLY A 53 -22.95 15.53 -7.67
CA GLY A 53 -23.96 16.56 -7.84
C GLY A 53 -23.94 17.65 -6.77
N SER A 54 -25.09 18.23 -6.47
CA SER A 54 -25.27 19.22 -5.42
C SER A 54 -25.50 18.60 -4.05
N GLY A 55 -25.38 19.39 -2.98
CA GLY A 55 -25.59 18.96 -1.61
C GLY A 55 -24.34 18.31 -0.99
N ASP A 56 -24.51 17.78 0.20
CA ASP A 56 -23.42 17.20 1.00
C ASP A 56 -23.02 15.77 0.56
N GLY A 57 -23.86 15.12 -0.25
CA GLY A 57 -23.64 13.76 -0.74
C GLY A 57 -23.89 12.66 0.30
N MET A 58 -24.60 12.98 1.39
CA MET A 58 -24.92 12.04 2.48
C MET A 58 -26.38 11.58 2.38
N PHE A 59 -26.63 10.32 2.10
CA PHE A 59 -27.94 9.71 1.94
C PHE A 59 -28.17 8.68 3.06
N GLU A 60 -28.55 9.17 4.23
CA GLU A 60 -28.59 8.39 5.47
C GLU A 60 -29.56 7.20 5.37
N ALA A 61 -30.76 7.40 4.83
CA ALA A 61 -31.76 6.34 4.70
C ALA A 61 -31.30 5.18 3.81
N ALA A 62 -30.44 5.46 2.81
CA ALA A 62 -29.86 4.46 1.92
C ALA A 62 -28.49 3.96 2.39
N HIS A 63 -27.96 4.49 3.49
CA HIS A 63 -26.56 4.30 3.93
C HIS A 63 -25.55 4.57 2.79
N ARG A 64 -25.79 5.57 1.96
CA ARG A 64 -24.94 5.92 0.83
C ARG A 64 -24.23 7.24 1.04
N ILE A 65 -22.98 7.29 0.64
CA ILE A 65 -22.18 8.51 0.58
C ILE A 65 -21.72 8.64 -0.87
N ALA A 66 -22.02 9.75 -1.50
CA ALA A 66 -21.50 10.05 -2.83
C ALA A 66 -19.96 10.09 -2.81
N PRO A 67 -19.28 9.86 -3.93
CA PRO A 67 -17.85 10.11 -4.00
C PRO A 67 -17.53 11.57 -3.66
N LEU A 68 -16.73 11.79 -2.61
CA LEU A 68 -16.32 13.10 -2.13
C LEU A 68 -14.84 13.34 -2.41
N ALA A 69 -14.50 14.51 -2.95
CA ALA A 69 -13.13 14.99 -3.01
C ALA A 69 -12.87 15.98 -1.88
N VAL A 70 -11.80 15.78 -1.13
CA VAL A 70 -11.42 16.65 -0.02
C VAL A 70 -10.09 17.33 -0.36
N THR A 71 -10.08 18.65 -0.42
CA THR A 71 -8.92 19.49 -0.72
C THR A 71 -8.52 20.34 0.49
N ASN A 72 -7.34 20.94 0.47
CA ASN A 72 -6.76 21.68 1.61
C ASN A 72 -6.68 20.78 2.86
N VAL A 73 -6.20 19.57 2.66
CA VAL A 73 -6.10 18.57 3.71
C VAL A 73 -4.88 18.84 4.59
N ALA A 74 -5.08 18.81 5.90
CA ALA A 74 -4.02 18.92 6.90
C ALA A 74 -3.80 17.57 7.62
N SER A 75 -2.59 17.33 8.08
CA SER A 75 -2.18 16.05 8.67
C SER A 75 -2.93 15.69 9.97
N ASP A 76 -3.48 16.67 10.68
CA ASP A 76 -4.25 16.49 11.91
C ASP A 76 -5.73 16.18 11.70
N MET A 77 -6.18 16.14 10.45
CA MET A 77 -7.56 15.73 10.11
C MET A 77 -7.72 14.21 10.28
N GLY A 78 -8.84 13.78 10.83
CA GLY A 78 -9.14 12.37 11.08
C GLY A 78 -8.98 11.50 9.83
N LEU A 79 -9.39 12.01 8.66
CA LEU A 79 -9.26 11.33 7.37
C LEU A 79 -7.80 11.08 6.92
N MET A 80 -6.79 11.70 7.60
CA MET A 80 -5.37 11.48 7.38
C MET A 80 -4.73 10.60 8.46
N GLN A 81 -5.46 10.29 9.54
CA GLN A 81 -4.96 9.55 10.69
C GLN A 81 -5.45 8.10 10.73
N GLU A 82 -6.51 7.78 10.02
CA GLU A 82 -7.06 6.42 9.96
C GLU A 82 -7.43 6.01 8.54
N GLU A 83 -7.57 4.71 8.31
CA GLU A 83 -8.05 4.17 7.04
C GLU A 83 -9.51 4.59 6.80
N ILE A 84 -9.76 5.33 5.73
CA ILE A 84 -11.08 5.88 5.43
C ILE A 84 -12.11 4.76 5.16
N PHE A 85 -11.76 3.78 4.35
CA PHE A 85 -12.63 2.68 3.95
C PHE A 85 -14.01 3.14 3.45
N GLY A 86 -14.02 4.16 2.60
CA GLY A 86 -15.22 4.79 2.08
C GLY A 86 -14.95 5.69 0.87
N PRO A 87 -15.98 6.24 0.22
CA PRO A 87 -15.87 6.97 -1.02
C PRO A 87 -15.41 8.44 -0.81
N ILE A 88 -14.40 8.65 0.00
CA ILE A 88 -13.83 9.95 0.33
C ILE A 88 -12.37 9.97 -0.11
N LEU A 89 -12.00 10.89 -0.98
CA LEU A 89 -10.66 11.00 -1.54
C LEU A 89 -9.98 12.28 -1.05
N PRO A 90 -9.03 12.20 -0.11
CA PRO A 90 -8.14 13.31 0.23
C PRO A 90 -7.21 13.59 -0.96
N ILE A 91 -7.06 14.88 -1.30
CA ILE A 91 -6.23 15.33 -2.41
C ILE A 91 -5.19 16.31 -1.87
N LEU A 92 -3.94 15.90 -1.92
CA LEU A 92 -2.80 16.74 -1.65
C LEU A 92 -2.16 17.18 -2.96
N THR A 93 -1.56 18.36 -2.96
CA THR A 93 -0.82 18.88 -4.11
C THR A 93 0.66 18.89 -3.79
N TYR A 94 1.48 18.68 -4.80
CA TYR A 94 2.93 18.73 -4.69
C TYR A 94 3.52 19.53 -5.86
N ARG A 95 4.75 19.97 -5.72
CA ARG A 95 5.52 20.70 -6.74
C ARG A 95 6.57 19.83 -7.38
N THR A 96 7.17 18.95 -6.59
CA THR A 96 8.25 18.05 -7.02
C THR A 96 7.97 16.61 -6.59
N GLU A 97 8.53 15.66 -7.30
CA GLU A 97 8.44 14.24 -6.93
C GLU A 97 9.16 13.94 -5.60
N ASP A 98 10.17 14.73 -5.25
CA ASP A 98 10.86 14.60 -3.97
C ASP A 98 9.92 14.85 -2.80
N GLU A 99 9.05 15.87 -2.88
CA GLU A 99 8.02 16.12 -1.85
C GLU A 99 7.08 14.91 -1.67
N VAL A 100 6.72 14.24 -2.77
CA VAL A 100 5.88 13.02 -2.71
C VAL A 100 6.62 11.88 -2.04
N ILE A 101 7.89 11.67 -2.39
CA ILE A 101 8.73 10.61 -1.83
C ILE A 101 8.96 10.83 -0.32
N GLU A 102 9.28 12.06 0.07
CA GLU A 102 9.42 12.44 1.48
C GLU A 102 8.13 12.19 2.25
N TYR A 103 6.98 12.62 1.70
CA TYR A 103 5.68 12.41 2.32
C TYR A 103 5.36 10.92 2.52
N ILE A 104 5.55 10.09 1.48
CA ILE A 104 5.31 8.64 1.55
C ILE A 104 6.25 7.99 2.57
N ASN A 105 7.53 8.39 2.58
CA ASN A 105 8.54 7.79 3.45
C ASN A 105 8.44 8.23 4.92
N ALA A 106 7.86 9.40 5.18
CA ALA A 106 7.57 9.88 6.53
C ALA A 106 6.38 9.16 7.17
N GLY A 107 5.48 8.60 6.36
CA GLY A 107 4.29 7.89 6.81
C GLY A 107 4.52 6.40 7.02
N GLU A 108 3.45 5.70 7.42
CA GLU A 108 3.40 4.25 7.49
C GLU A 108 3.50 3.64 6.08
N ARG A 109 4.11 2.45 5.99
CA ARG A 109 4.28 1.76 4.71
C ARG A 109 2.93 1.31 4.15
N PRO A 110 2.47 1.83 2.99
CA PRO A 110 1.16 1.50 2.46
C PRO A 110 1.11 0.06 1.90
N LEU A 111 -0.07 -0.54 1.95
CA LEU A 111 -0.34 -1.83 1.31
C LEU A 111 -0.22 -1.73 -0.22
N ALA A 112 -0.68 -0.63 -0.80
CA ALA A 112 -0.67 -0.42 -2.24
C ALA A 112 -0.25 1.00 -2.61
N LEU A 113 0.48 1.13 -3.72
CA LEU A 113 0.82 2.39 -4.36
C LEU A 113 0.33 2.35 -5.81
N TYR A 114 -0.34 3.41 -6.24
CA TYR A 114 -0.81 3.56 -7.62
C TYR A 114 -0.15 4.77 -8.26
N TYR A 115 0.61 4.53 -9.33
CA TYR A 115 1.24 5.60 -10.09
C TYR A 115 0.53 5.79 -11.42
N PHE A 116 0.11 7.02 -11.69
CA PHE A 116 -0.51 7.40 -12.96
C PHE A 116 0.36 8.44 -13.67
N GLY A 117 0.89 8.09 -14.81
CA GLY A 117 1.73 8.99 -15.58
C GLY A 117 2.44 8.30 -16.75
N LYS A 118 3.00 9.12 -17.63
CA LYS A 118 3.80 8.67 -18.79
C LYS A 118 5.31 8.89 -18.58
N ASP A 119 5.69 9.70 -17.60
CA ASP A 119 7.10 9.95 -17.31
C ASP A 119 7.77 8.69 -16.73
N SER A 120 8.73 8.18 -17.47
CA SER A 120 9.48 6.98 -17.09
C SER A 120 10.57 7.26 -16.06
N ALA A 121 11.08 8.49 -15.99
CA ALA A 121 12.12 8.85 -15.03
C ALA A 121 11.52 9.03 -13.64
N GLY A 122 10.45 9.83 -13.52
CA GLY A 122 9.71 10.00 -12.28
C GLY A 122 9.13 8.69 -11.75
N ARG A 123 8.57 7.86 -12.63
CA ARG A 123 8.13 6.53 -12.26
C ARG A 123 9.24 5.69 -11.62
N ARG A 124 10.43 5.63 -12.25
CA ARG A 124 11.56 4.85 -11.70
C ARG A 124 12.01 5.40 -10.36
N LYS A 125 12.03 6.72 -10.23
CA LYS A 125 12.42 7.40 -8.99
C LYS A 125 11.46 7.04 -7.85
N ILE A 126 10.15 7.20 -8.03
CA ILE A 126 9.15 6.85 -7.02
C ILE A 126 9.23 5.37 -6.65
N LEU A 127 9.32 4.47 -7.64
CA LEU A 127 9.42 3.03 -7.38
C LEU A 127 10.72 2.63 -6.65
N GLY A 128 11.83 3.32 -6.91
CA GLY A 128 13.12 3.03 -6.31
C GLY A 128 13.31 3.62 -4.92
N GLU A 129 12.62 4.72 -4.62
CA GLU A 129 12.84 5.50 -3.39
C GLU A 129 11.67 5.40 -2.39
N THR A 130 10.60 4.65 -2.72
CA THR A 130 9.48 4.40 -1.81
C THR A 130 9.25 2.91 -1.59
N HIS A 131 8.58 2.56 -0.49
CA HIS A 131 8.19 1.18 -0.18
C HIS A 131 6.68 1.05 -0.06
N ALA A 132 6.12 0.03 -0.71
CA ALA A 132 4.72 -0.37 -0.60
C ALA A 132 4.61 -1.89 -0.68
N GLY A 133 3.51 -2.47 -0.20
CA GLY A 133 3.25 -3.89 -0.33
C GLY A 133 3.12 -4.34 -1.78
N GLY A 134 2.47 -3.55 -2.62
CA GLY A 134 2.36 -3.78 -4.06
C GLY A 134 2.15 -2.49 -4.84
N VAL A 135 2.43 -2.53 -6.15
CA VAL A 135 2.29 -1.35 -7.02
C VAL A 135 1.49 -1.70 -8.28
N THR A 136 0.60 -0.81 -8.69
CA THR A 136 -0.01 -0.85 -10.02
C THR A 136 0.30 0.44 -10.78
N LEU A 137 0.73 0.33 -12.02
CA LEU A 137 1.04 1.46 -12.90
C LEU A 137 -0.13 1.72 -13.85
N ASN A 138 -0.57 2.98 -13.92
CA ASN A 138 -1.68 3.44 -14.77
C ASN A 138 -2.97 2.61 -14.60
N GLY A 139 -3.25 2.22 -13.37
CA GLY A 139 -4.42 1.46 -12.96
C GLY A 139 -4.49 1.36 -11.45
N THR A 140 -5.52 0.69 -10.96
CA THR A 140 -5.72 0.42 -9.53
C THR A 140 -5.97 -1.07 -9.33
N VAL A 141 -5.62 -1.61 -8.16
CA VAL A 141 -5.98 -2.96 -7.68
C VAL A 141 -5.42 -4.13 -8.51
N MET A 142 -5.07 -3.93 -9.78
CA MET A 142 -4.74 -5.02 -10.74
C MET A 142 -3.59 -5.92 -10.30
N HIS A 143 -2.65 -5.45 -9.48
CA HIS A 143 -1.57 -6.29 -8.94
C HIS A 143 -2.09 -7.42 -8.04
N VAL A 144 -3.24 -7.23 -7.37
CA VAL A 144 -3.86 -8.23 -6.49
C VAL A 144 -4.43 -9.40 -7.29
N PHE A 145 -4.94 -9.15 -8.48
CA PHE A 145 -5.53 -10.19 -9.34
C PHE A 145 -4.49 -11.00 -10.13
N GLN A 146 -3.22 -10.60 -10.08
CA GLN A 146 -2.15 -11.31 -10.77
C GLN A 146 -1.65 -12.49 -9.93
N ARG A 147 -2.16 -13.68 -10.21
CA ARG A 147 -1.86 -14.91 -9.44
C ARG A 147 -0.38 -15.27 -9.32
N ARG A 148 0.49 -14.69 -10.16
CA ARG A 148 1.94 -14.93 -10.14
C ARG A 148 2.72 -13.86 -9.38
N LEU A 149 2.09 -12.76 -9.01
CA LEU A 149 2.69 -11.73 -8.19
C LEU A 149 2.39 -12.02 -6.71
N PRO A 150 3.38 -11.84 -5.83
CA PRO A 150 3.15 -11.92 -4.41
C PRO A 150 2.25 -10.73 -3.98
N PHE A 151 1.32 -10.98 -3.07
CA PHE A 151 0.47 -9.96 -2.47
C PHE A 151 0.65 -9.98 -0.95
N GLY A 152 0.93 -8.83 -0.38
CA GLY A 152 1.11 -8.66 1.06
C GLY A 152 1.62 -7.28 1.39
N GLY A 153 1.49 -6.89 2.65
CA GLY A 153 1.94 -5.62 3.17
C GLY A 153 3.38 -5.66 3.70
N ILE A 154 3.85 -4.49 4.11
CA ILE A 154 5.17 -4.30 4.73
C ILE A 154 5.03 -3.33 5.92
N GLY A 155 5.64 -3.64 7.05
CA GLY A 155 5.51 -2.84 8.27
C GLY A 155 4.08 -2.85 8.80
N GLN A 156 3.46 -1.70 8.96
CA GLN A 156 2.10 -1.56 9.47
C GLN A 156 1.03 -2.14 8.54
N SER A 157 1.28 -2.15 7.23
CA SER A 157 0.33 -2.72 6.26
C SER A 157 0.35 -4.25 6.20
N GLY A 158 1.30 -4.92 6.86
CA GLY A 158 1.33 -6.39 6.96
C GLY A 158 2.72 -7.00 7.06
N ILE A 159 2.77 -8.32 7.19
CA ILE A 159 4.00 -9.11 7.25
C ILE A 159 3.91 -10.27 6.27
N GLY A 160 4.90 -10.34 5.38
CA GLY A 160 5.00 -11.39 4.38
C GLY A 160 4.00 -11.23 3.23
N SER A 161 4.02 -12.20 2.34
CA SER A 161 3.17 -12.19 1.14
C SER A 161 2.68 -13.58 0.81
N TYR A 162 1.60 -13.64 0.06
CA TYR A 162 1.02 -14.87 -0.46
C TYR A 162 0.68 -14.68 -1.95
N LEU A 163 0.04 -15.64 -2.59
CA LEU A 163 -0.16 -15.84 -4.02
C LEU A 163 1.09 -16.34 -4.76
N GLY A 164 0.85 -17.14 -5.78
CA GLY A 164 1.87 -17.71 -6.64
C GLY A 164 2.89 -18.59 -5.90
N PRO A 165 4.14 -18.62 -6.37
CA PRO A 165 5.21 -19.35 -5.71
C PRO A 165 5.45 -18.95 -4.25
N GLY A 166 5.23 -17.67 -3.91
CA GLY A 166 5.37 -17.16 -2.56
C GLY A 166 4.45 -17.84 -1.54
N SER A 167 3.23 -18.26 -1.95
CA SER A 167 2.35 -19.05 -1.08
C SER A 167 2.94 -20.43 -0.81
N PHE A 168 3.45 -21.10 -1.84
CA PHE A 168 4.04 -22.42 -1.68
C PHE A 168 5.23 -22.38 -0.72
N GLU A 169 6.16 -21.44 -0.90
CA GLU A 169 7.29 -21.26 -0.01
C GLU A 169 6.87 -20.93 1.42
N ARG A 170 5.88 -20.03 1.57
CA ARG A 170 5.38 -19.59 2.87
C ARG A 170 4.76 -20.71 3.71
N PHE A 171 4.05 -21.63 3.07
CA PHE A 171 3.40 -22.77 3.72
C PHE A 171 4.23 -24.05 3.65
N SER A 172 5.47 -23.99 3.15
CA SER A 172 6.39 -25.12 3.07
C SER A 172 7.55 -24.94 4.04
N HIS A 173 8.01 -26.06 4.59
CA HIS A 173 9.27 -26.08 5.32
C HIS A 173 10.42 -26.36 4.36
N LEU A 174 11.30 -25.40 4.19
CA LEU A 174 12.52 -25.56 3.41
C LEU A 174 13.52 -26.38 4.22
N LYS A 175 13.62 -27.68 3.93
CA LYS A 175 14.56 -28.57 4.60
C LYS A 175 15.93 -28.49 3.95
N PRO A 176 16.93 -27.89 4.61
CA PRO A 176 18.29 -27.88 4.06
C PRO A 176 18.90 -29.28 4.14
N VAL A 177 19.51 -29.70 3.06
CA VAL A 177 20.25 -30.99 3.00
C VAL A 177 21.68 -30.69 2.56
N PHE A 178 22.61 -30.98 3.46
CA PHE A 178 24.04 -30.93 3.16
C PHE A 178 24.58 -32.31 3.00
N SER A 179 25.20 -32.62 1.86
CA SER A 179 25.88 -33.89 1.62
C SER A 179 27.38 -33.69 1.74
N GLN A 180 27.98 -34.32 2.72
CA GLN A 180 29.41 -34.26 2.95
C GLN A 180 30.17 -34.93 1.80
N SER A 181 31.12 -34.22 1.21
CA SER A 181 32.06 -34.81 0.22
C SER A 181 32.96 -35.86 0.88
N LYS A 182 33.41 -36.81 0.08
CA LYS A 182 34.43 -37.80 0.52
C LYS A 182 35.76 -37.16 0.94
N ILE A 183 36.07 -36.02 0.35
CA ILE A 183 37.23 -35.20 0.74
C ILE A 183 36.68 -34.05 1.62
N SER A 184 36.91 -34.16 2.92
CA SER A 184 36.41 -33.17 3.89
C SER A 184 37.59 -32.44 4.54
N VAL A 185 37.53 -31.13 4.51
CA VAL A 185 38.45 -30.27 5.25
C VAL A 185 38.12 -30.31 6.77
N LEU A 186 36.89 -30.67 7.14
CA LEU A 186 36.43 -30.77 8.55
C LEU A 186 37.25 -31.76 9.35
N SER A 187 37.76 -32.86 8.73
CA SER A 187 38.62 -33.84 9.42
C SER A 187 39.92 -33.22 9.93
N GLN A 188 40.40 -32.14 9.34
CA GLN A 188 41.61 -31.42 9.78
C GLN A 188 41.33 -30.39 10.89
N LEU A 189 40.07 -30.15 11.19
CA LEU A 189 39.59 -29.31 12.31
C LEU A 189 39.27 -30.16 13.58
N LEU A 190 39.40 -31.48 13.49
CA LEU A 190 39.15 -32.39 14.62
C LEU A 190 40.50 -32.72 15.34
N PRO A 191 40.46 -33.03 16.65
CA PRO A 191 41.62 -33.48 17.38
C PRO A 191 42.25 -34.78 16.78
N PRO A 192 43.58 -34.97 16.90
CA PRO A 192 44.55 -34.08 17.54
C PRO A 192 44.88 -32.86 16.66
N TYR A 193 44.90 -31.69 17.28
CA TYR A 193 45.15 -30.43 16.57
C TYR A 193 46.63 -30.33 16.15
N SER A 194 46.85 -29.81 14.94
CA SER A 194 48.17 -29.57 14.36
C SER A 194 48.36 -28.08 14.01
N SER A 195 49.57 -27.71 13.65
CA SER A 195 49.85 -26.35 13.16
C SER A 195 49.03 -25.96 11.90
N LYS A 196 48.60 -26.94 11.12
CA LYS A 196 47.72 -26.78 9.96
C LYS A 196 46.30 -26.37 10.38
N THR A 197 45.82 -26.83 11.54
CA THR A 197 44.48 -26.46 12.07
C THR A 197 44.40 -24.98 12.36
N GLY A 198 45.42 -24.38 12.96
CA GLY A 198 45.48 -22.96 13.23
C GLY A 198 45.48 -22.10 11.97
N TRP A 199 46.19 -22.53 10.95
CA TRP A 199 46.20 -21.86 9.63
C TRP A 199 44.80 -21.92 8.96
N LEU A 200 44.15 -23.09 8.94
CA LEU A 200 42.80 -23.26 8.41
C LEU A 200 41.75 -22.39 9.14
N LEU A 201 41.80 -22.34 10.46
CA LEU A 201 40.93 -21.49 11.23
C LEU A 201 41.09 -20.01 10.91
N ASN A 202 42.35 -19.56 10.72
CA ASN A 202 42.62 -18.19 10.33
C ASN A 202 42.14 -17.88 8.89
N LEU A 203 42.18 -18.86 7.99
CA LEU A 203 41.63 -18.72 6.65
C LEU A 203 40.12 -18.60 6.67
N PHE A 204 39.41 -19.43 7.43
CA PHE A 204 37.96 -19.35 7.59
C PHE A 204 37.49 -18.02 8.21
N LYS A 205 38.23 -17.49 9.20
CA LYS A 205 37.95 -16.17 9.79
C LYS A 205 38.04 -14.99 8.80
N LYS A 206 38.78 -15.16 7.69
CA LYS A 206 38.90 -14.14 6.64
C LYS A 206 37.85 -14.25 5.56
N LEU A 207 37.16 -15.41 5.45
CA LEU A 207 36.12 -15.70 4.45
C LEU A 207 34.69 -15.49 4.97
N LEU A 208 34.51 -15.36 6.26
CA LEU A 208 33.26 -14.99 6.97
C LEU A 208 33.28 -13.51 7.33
#